data_45b653d71405472c38868e48a5e8528b
#
_entry.id   45b653d71405472c38868e48a5e8528b
#
_cell.length_a   1.000
_cell.length_b   1.000
_cell.length_c   1.000
_cell.angle_alpha   90.00
_cell.angle_beta   90.00
_cell.angle_gamma   90.00
#
_symmetry.space_group_name_H-M   'P 1'
#
loop_
_entity.id
_entity.type
_entity.pdbx_description
1 polymer ?
#
loop_
_entity_poly.entity_id
_entity_poly.type
_entity_poly.pdbx_seq_one_letter_code
_entity_poly.pdbx_strand_id
1 'polypeptide(L)'
;MKHQGIAQWVDFARGLTPEPEGSMMREHLATGCPQCRQVLDFCDKLARLCLVMAPNRAPEAAVRQARAIFPIRWPDRSRRAVRVPIELIYDSFLVPAPAGMRASWQVGWQALYRAGDCSLDLRIEPELQSSRAALIGQISNHTLPEVEMADIPICLRSGKLVVAETISNRFGEFQMEYEQQGRLQLCVYLDGGARRIQVPLKKLVADKHAGRDRLNIGMALGKKRPGEDSQ
;
A
#
# COMPACT_ATOMS: atom_id res chain seq x y z
N MET A 1 -26.39 34.41 -26.55
CA MET A 1 -25.77 34.30 -25.22
C MET A 1 -25.28 32.87 -25.04
N LYS A 2 -24.07 32.67 -24.49
CA LYS A 2 -23.49 31.34 -24.31
C LYS A 2 -24.03 30.74 -23.02
N HIS A 3 -24.64 29.55 -23.08
CA HIS A 3 -25.11 28.85 -21.90
C HIS A 3 -23.93 28.16 -21.21
N GLN A 4 -23.92 28.18 -19.91
CA GLN A 4 -22.93 27.48 -19.08
C GLN A 4 -23.26 25.97 -19.00
N GLY A 5 -22.24 25.14 -18.88
CA GLY A 5 -22.42 23.70 -18.73
C GLY A 5 -22.96 23.29 -17.33
N ILE A 6 -23.47 22.07 -17.24
CA ILE A 6 -24.06 21.58 -15.99
C ILE A 6 -23.06 21.56 -14.82
N ALA A 7 -21.78 21.28 -15.08
CA ALA A 7 -20.71 21.30 -14.06
C ALA A 7 -20.58 22.67 -13.40
N GLN A 8 -20.60 23.74 -14.20
CA GLN A 8 -20.53 25.12 -13.71
C GLN A 8 -21.78 25.50 -12.88
N TRP A 9 -22.95 25.01 -13.25
CA TRP A 9 -24.18 25.21 -12.46
C TRP A 9 -24.16 24.43 -11.15
N VAL A 10 -23.54 23.24 -11.10
CA VAL A 10 -23.33 22.50 -9.87
C VAL A 10 -22.41 23.27 -8.89
N ASP A 11 -21.30 23.81 -9.39
CA ASP A 11 -20.39 24.61 -8.57
C ASP A 11 -21.05 25.90 -8.10
N PHE A 12 -21.85 26.55 -8.96
CA PHE A 12 -22.62 27.74 -8.61
C PHE A 12 -23.65 27.48 -7.51
N ALA A 13 -24.44 26.40 -7.63
CA ALA A 13 -25.42 25.98 -6.60
C ALA A 13 -24.77 25.66 -5.26
N ARG A 14 -23.50 25.21 -5.26
CA ARG A 14 -22.71 24.91 -4.05
C ARG A 14 -21.92 26.11 -3.49
N GLY A 15 -22.00 27.27 -4.16
CA GLY A 15 -21.25 28.47 -3.79
C GLY A 15 -19.74 28.36 -4.00
N LEU A 16 -19.29 27.46 -4.91
CA LEU A 16 -17.88 27.22 -5.21
C LEU A 16 -17.36 27.97 -6.43
N THR A 17 -18.24 28.66 -7.18
CA THR A 17 -17.87 29.40 -8.37
C THR A 17 -17.10 30.67 -8.01
N PRO A 18 -15.87 30.86 -8.50
CA PRO A 18 -15.11 32.07 -8.26
C PRO A 18 -15.69 33.29 -8.96
N GLU A 19 -15.43 34.49 -8.43
CA GLU A 19 -15.68 35.73 -9.14
C GLU A 19 -14.54 35.96 -10.17
N PRO A 20 -14.79 36.48 -11.38
CA PRO A 20 -16.04 37.12 -11.88
C PRO A 20 -17.07 36.16 -12.51
N GLU A 21 -16.80 34.84 -12.59
CA GLU A 21 -17.66 33.87 -13.26
C GLU A 21 -19.06 33.81 -12.61
N GLY A 22 -19.11 33.82 -11.29
CA GLY A 22 -20.35 33.86 -10.51
C GLY A 22 -21.22 35.08 -10.84
N SER A 23 -20.61 36.27 -11.04
CA SER A 23 -21.32 37.48 -11.46
C SER A 23 -21.94 37.34 -12.86
N MET A 24 -21.21 36.80 -13.81
CA MET A 24 -21.76 36.57 -15.19
C MET A 24 -22.92 35.58 -15.17
N MET A 25 -22.87 34.55 -14.31
CA MET A 25 -23.95 33.58 -14.17
C MET A 25 -25.19 34.23 -13.56
N ARG A 26 -25.04 35.08 -12.54
CA ARG A 26 -26.13 35.85 -11.94
C ARG A 26 -26.77 36.81 -12.92
N GLU A 27 -25.98 37.53 -13.72
CA GLU A 27 -26.47 38.41 -14.79
C GLU A 27 -27.25 37.63 -15.83
N HIS A 28 -26.76 36.46 -16.25
CA HIS A 28 -27.46 35.60 -17.20
C HIS A 28 -28.83 35.14 -16.66
N LEU A 29 -28.89 34.75 -15.35
CA LEU A 29 -30.17 34.41 -14.73
C LEU A 29 -31.13 35.59 -14.63
N ALA A 30 -30.63 36.81 -14.45
CA ALA A 30 -31.43 38.04 -14.42
C ALA A 30 -32.08 38.32 -15.77
N THR A 31 -31.51 37.88 -16.89
CA THR A 31 -32.17 37.97 -18.19
C THR A 31 -33.40 37.05 -18.33
N GLY A 32 -33.66 36.19 -17.35
CA GLY A 32 -34.84 35.33 -17.32
C GLY A 32 -34.71 34.04 -18.14
N CYS A 33 -33.51 33.61 -18.53
CA CYS A 33 -33.31 32.39 -19.31
C CYS A 33 -33.97 31.17 -18.66
N PRO A 34 -35.03 30.58 -19.25
CA PRO A 34 -35.80 29.50 -18.64
C PRO A 34 -34.97 28.21 -18.52
N GLN A 35 -34.12 27.93 -19.51
CA GLN A 35 -33.27 26.72 -19.54
C GLN A 35 -32.26 26.73 -18.42
N CYS A 36 -31.51 27.83 -18.20
CA CYS A 36 -30.52 27.94 -17.16
C CYS A 36 -31.13 27.95 -15.75
N ARG A 37 -32.32 28.58 -15.61
CA ARG A 37 -33.09 28.57 -14.35
C ARG A 37 -33.54 27.17 -13.99
N GLN A 38 -34.00 26.37 -14.97
CA GLN A 38 -34.40 24.98 -14.75
C GLN A 38 -33.20 24.10 -14.33
N VAL A 39 -32.04 24.29 -14.95
CA VAL A 39 -30.80 23.57 -14.57
C VAL A 39 -30.35 23.95 -13.14
N LEU A 40 -30.38 25.24 -12.81
CA LEU A 40 -30.04 25.69 -11.46
C LEU A 40 -30.97 25.11 -10.40
N ASP A 41 -32.31 25.15 -10.65
CA ASP A 41 -33.31 24.58 -9.72
C ASP A 41 -33.07 23.07 -9.49
N PHE A 42 -32.71 22.34 -10.54
CA PHE A 42 -32.33 20.94 -10.42
C PHE A 42 -31.04 20.76 -9.57
N CYS A 43 -30.01 21.58 -9.81
CA CYS A 43 -28.74 21.52 -9.04
C CYS A 43 -28.97 21.88 -7.58
N ASP A 44 -29.78 22.89 -7.29
CA ASP A 44 -30.14 23.28 -5.91
C ASP A 44 -30.89 22.18 -5.16
N LYS A 45 -31.88 21.54 -5.83
CA LYS A 45 -32.61 20.40 -5.26
C LYS A 45 -31.66 19.24 -4.95
N LEU A 46 -30.74 18.92 -5.89
CA LEU A 46 -29.76 17.88 -5.69
C LEU A 46 -28.79 18.21 -4.54
N ALA A 47 -28.29 19.45 -4.46
CA ALA A 47 -27.41 19.89 -3.39
C ALA A 47 -28.09 19.79 -2.01
N ARG A 48 -29.37 20.21 -1.91
CA ARG A 48 -30.16 20.05 -0.66
C ARG A 48 -30.37 18.59 -0.30
N LEU A 49 -30.69 17.72 -1.27
CA LEU A 49 -30.83 16.28 -1.05
C LEU A 49 -29.52 15.66 -0.51
N CYS A 50 -28.40 16.02 -1.11
CA CYS A 50 -27.07 15.60 -0.63
C CYS A 50 -26.80 16.06 0.82
N LEU A 51 -27.18 17.27 1.20
CA LEU A 51 -27.04 17.77 2.57
C LEU A 51 -27.91 17.00 3.55
N VAL A 52 -29.15 16.65 3.19
CA VAL A 52 -30.07 15.86 4.02
C VAL A 52 -29.60 14.41 4.14
N MET A 53 -29.06 13.83 3.04
CA MET A 53 -28.54 12.46 3.01
C MET A 53 -27.13 12.32 3.56
N ALA A 54 -26.44 13.41 3.87
CA ALA A 54 -25.05 13.47 4.33
C ALA A 54 -24.84 13.58 5.87
N PRO A 55 -25.51 12.82 6.74
CA PRO A 55 -24.95 12.54 8.05
C PRO A 55 -23.91 11.41 7.99
N ASN A 56 -23.53 10.94 6.83
CA ASN A 56 -22.44 9.98 6.67
C ASN A 56 -21.09 10.70 6.85
N ARG A 57 -20.73 10.90 8.14
CA ARG A 57 -19.34 11.21 8.48
C ARG A 57 -18.47 10.10 7.93
N ALA A 58 -17.40 10.46 7.24
CA ALA A 58 -16.41 9.48 6.83
C ALA A 58 -15.99 8.64 8.06
N PRO A 59 -15.85 7.30 7.91
CA PRO A 59 -15.38 6.46 9.01
C PRO A 59 -14.08 7.03 9.58
N GLU A 60 -13.96 7.09 10.91
CA GLU A 60 -12.75 7.65 11.55
C GLU A 60 -11.45 7.02 11.07
N ALA A 61 -11.48 5.71 10.80
CA ALA A 61 -10.33 5.00 10.22
C ALA A 61 -9.91 5.60 8.87
N ALA A 62 -10.85 5.91 7.97
CA ALA A 62 -10.55 6.52 6.68
C ALA A 62 -10.01 7.96 6.84
N VAL A 63 -10.53 8.73 7.80
CA VAL A 63 -10.03 10.08 8.10
C VAL A 63 -8.61 10.02 8.65
N ARG A 64 -8.32 9.10 9.59
CA ARG A 64 -6.96 8.90 10.13
C ARG A 64 -5.99 8.50 9.03
N GLN A 65 -6.36 7.53 8.20
CA GLN A 65 -5.55 7.11 7.06
C GLN A 65 -5.26 8.26 6.10
N ALA A 66 -6.27 9.04 5.73
CA ALA A 66 -6.11 10.21 4.85
C ALA A 66 -5.16 11.25 5.47
N ARG A 67 -5.32 11.57 6.75
CA ARG A 67 -4.47 12.52 7.48
C ARG A 67 -3.02 12.06 7.56
N ALA A 68 -2.78 10.78 7.78
CA ALA A 68 -1.43 10.21 7.89
C ALA A 68 -0.73 10.17 6.53
N ILE A 69 -1.43 9.83 5.45
CA ILE A 69 -0.88 9.68 4.10
C ILE A 69 -0.71 11.04 3.38
N PHE A 70 -1.57 12.00 3.67
CA PHE A 70 -1.55 13.30 3.00
C PHE A 70 -0.17 13.99 3.01
N PRO A 71 0.56 14.10 4.15
CA PRO A 71 1.88 14.72 4.17
C PRO A 71 2.94 13.99 3.34
N ILE A 72 2.74 12.70 3.06
CA ILE A 72 3.65 11.87 2.25
C ILE A 72 3.41 12.12 0.76
N ARG A 73 2.15 12.21 0.37
CA ARG A 73 1.74 12.47 -1.02
C ARG A 73 2.05 13.91 -1.44
N TRP A 74 1.87 14.85 -0.52
CA TRP A 74 2.14 16.29 -0.69
C TRP A 74 3.11 16.77 0.39
N PRO A 75 4.38 16.31 0.36
CA PRO A 75 5.37 16.73 1.34
C PRO A 75 5.60 18.22 1.22
N ASP A 76 5.62 18.89 2.35
CA ASP A 76 6.19 20.22 2.42
C ASP A 76 7.65 20.14 1.94
N ARG A 77 7.96 20.83 0.85
CA ARG A 77 9.29 20.80 0.20
C ARG A 77 10.40 21.28 1.13
N SER A 78 10.07 21.95 2.23
CA SER A 78 11.00 22.42 3.24
C SER A 78 11.48 21.28 4.19
N ARG A 79 10.75 20.16 4.30
CA ARG A 79 11.08 19.07 5.22
C ARG A 79 11.57 17.84 4.46
N ARG A 80 12.88 17.66 4.38
CA ARG A 80 13.47 16.39 3.93
C ARG A 80 13.47 15.40 5.10
N ALA A 81 12.76 14.26 4.94
CA ALA A 81 12.83 13.16 5.91
C ALA A 81 14.27 12.65 6.06
N VAL A 82 14.75 12.56 7.28
CA VAL A 82 16.05 11.96 7.59
C VAL A 82 15.94 10.46 7.39
N ARG A 83 16.85 9.88 6.63
CA ARG A 83 16.90 8.42 6.44
C ARG A 83 17.48 7.76 7.68
N VAL A 84 16.73 6.84 8.26
CA VAL A 84 17.21 6.00 9.37
C VAL A 84 18.00 4.84 8.78
N PRO A 85 19.25 4.59 9.22
CA PRO A 85 20.00 3.42 8.80
C PRO A 85 19.32 2.14 9.29
N ILE A 86 19.38 1.08 8.47
CA ILE A 86 18.80 -0.22 8.79
C ILE A 86 19.90 -1.27 8.91
N GLU A 87 19.72 -2.18 9.86
CA GLU A 87 20.52 -3.39 10.06
C GLU A 87 19.61 -4.61 9.90
N LEU A 88 19.99 -5.57 9.06
CA LEU A 88 19.29 -6.83 8.91
C LEU A 88 19.69 -7.77 10.06
N ILE A 89 18.74 -8.12 10.91
CA ILE A 89 18.96 -9.01 12.05
C ILE A 89 18.66 -10.46 11.69
N TYR A 90 17.61 -10.68 10.89
CA TYR A 90 17.17 -12.00 10.48
C TYR A 90 16.64 -11.97 9.04
N ASP A 91 16.94 -13.04 8.29
CA ASP A 91 16.38 -13.29 6.95
C ASP A 91 16.15 -14.80 6.80
N SER A 92 14.90 -15.20 6.59
CA SER A 92 14.49 -16.61 6.49
C SER A 92 15.16 -17.37 5.33
N PHE A 93 15.68 -16.69 4.32
CA PHE A 93 16.41 -17.31 3.22
C PHE A 93 17.90 -17.54 3.53
N LEU A 94 18.44 -16.84 4.55
CA LEU A 94 19.84 -16.95 4.92
C LEU A 94 20.07 -17.94 6.07
N VAL A 95 19.04 -18.27 6.84
CA VAL A 95 19.13 -19.19 7.98
C VAL A 95 18.69 -20.58 7.51
N PRO A 96 19.58 -21.60 7.61
CA PRO A 96 19.21 -22.98 7.31
C PRO A 96 18.08 -23.44 8.23
N ALA A 97 17.08 -24.15 7.70
CA ALA A 97 16.03 -24.73 8.50
C ALA A 97 16.65 -25.73 9.50
N PRO A 98 16.27 -25.68 10.80
CA PRO A 98 16.76 -26.64 11.79
C PRO A 98 16.50 -28.07 11.34
N ALA A 99 17.50 -28.95 11.53
CA ALA A 99 17.38 -30.36 11.20
C ALA A 99 16.19 -30.99 11.95
N GLY A 100 15.24 -31.60 11.24
CA GLY A 100 14.06 -32.24 11.80
C GLY A 100 12.74 -31.46 11.66
N MET A 101 12.77 -30.19 11.30
CA MET A 101 11.55 -29.53 10.80
C MET A 101 11.27 -30.03 9.38
N ARG A 102 10.14 -30.72 9.21
CA ARG A 102 9.61 -30.93 7.86
C ARG A 102 9.47 -29.55 7.24
N ALA A 103 10.19 -29.29 6.17
CA ALA A 103 10.04 -28.09 5.41
C ALA A 103 8.58 -28.01 4.93
N SER A 104 7.72 -27.48 5.78
CA SER A 104 6.47 -26.93 5.29
C SER A 104 6.95 -25.81 4.37
N TRP A 105 6.75 -25.98 3.09
CA TRP A 105 7.14 -25.06 2.03
C TRP A 105 6.53 -23.70 2.37
N GLN A 106 7.23 -22.94 3.21
CA GLN A 106 6.89 -21.55 3.43
C GLN A 106 7.25 -20.84 2.16
N VAL A 107 6.25 -20.69 1.29
CA VAL A 107 6.34 -19.92 0.06
C VAL A 107 6.59 -18.43 0.37
N GLY A 108 6.64 -18.06 1.66
CA GLY A 108 6.83 -16.71 2.15
C GLY A 108 8.27 -16.39 2.57
N TRP A 109 8.60 -15.13 2.55
CA TRP A 109 9.85 -14.56 3.07
C TRP A 109 9.57 -13.78 4.35
N GLN A 110 10.45 -13.95 5.35
CA GLN A 110 10.41 -13.17 6.60
C GLN A 110 11.77 -12.55 6.86
N ALA A 111 11.78 -11.32 7.35
CA ALA A 111 12.98 -10.61 7.75
C ALA A 111 12.71 -9.68 8.92
N LEU A 112 13.68 -9.58 9.83
CA LEU A 112 13.68 -8.63 10.93
C LEU A 112 14.80 -7.61 10.72
N TYR A 113 14.44 -6.35 10.78
CA TYR A 113 15.36 -5.21 10.69
C TYR A 113 15.36 -4.42 11.99
N ARG A 114 16.54 -3.91 12.37
CA ARG A 114 16.70 -2.86 13.36
C ARG A 114 16.90 -1.53 12.64
N ALA A 115 16.21 -0.49 13.09
CA ALA A 115 16.27 0.84 12.49
C ALA A 115 16.27 1.92 13.59
N GLY A 116 17.44 2.28 14.08
CA GLY A 116 17.58 3.19 15.21
C GLY A 116 16.93 2.59 16.48
N ASP A 117 15.94 3.28 17.02
CA ASP A 117 15.13 2.87 18.18
C ASP A 117 13.97 1.92 17.84
N CYS A 118 13.76 1.63 16.55
CA CYS A 118 12.67 0.79 16.08
C CYS A 118 13.17 -0.56 15.56
N SER A 119 12.30 -1.58 15.67
CA SER A 119 12.41 -2.86 14.97
C SER A 119 11.28 -2.97 13.95
N LEU A 120 11.57 -3.61 12.82
CA LEU A 120 10.61 -3.83 11.74
C LEU A 120 10.64 -5.31 11.36
N ASP A 121 9.60 -6.05 11.74
CA ASP A 121 9.36 -7.43 11.28
C ASP A 121 8.53 -7.38 10.01
N LEU A 122 8.97 -8.10 8.97
CA LEU A 122 8.32 -8.14 7.67
C LEU A 122 8.11 -9.59 7.24
N ARG A 123 6.92 -9.88 6.72
CA ARG A 123 6.57 -11.13 6.07
C ARG A 123 5.94 -10.86 4.72
N ILE A 124 6.40 -11.55 3.68
CA ILE A 124 5.80 -11.52 2.36
C ILE A 124 5.24 -12.88 2.03
N GLU A 125 3.97 -12.94 1.69
CA GLU A 125 3.25 -14.13 1.29
C GLU A 125 2.83 -13.98 -0.18
N PRO A 126 3.46 -14.70 -1.12
CA PRO A 126 3.02 -14.68 -2.51
C PRO A 126 1.68 -15.43 -2.66
N GLU A 127 0.79 -14.88 -3.46
CA GLU A 127 -0.45 -15.54 -3.83
C GLU A 127 -0.16 -16.63 -4.89
N LEU A 128 -0.72 -17.83 -4.67
CA LEU A 128 -0.51 -18.96 -5.57
C LEU A 128 -1.07 -18.64 -6.96
N GLN A 129 -0.27 -18.87 -8.00
CA GLN A 129 -0.63 -18.67 -9.41
C GLN A 129 -0.94 -17.22 -9.81
N SER A 130 -0.51 -16.25 -9.02
CA SER A 130 -0.71 -14.82 -9.24
C SER A 130 0.61 -14.07 -9.19
N SER A 131 0.65 -12.86 -9.76
CA SER A 131 1.74 -11.91 -9.54
C SER A 131 1.58 -11.10 -8.25
N ARG A 132 0.49 -11.33 -7.49
CA ARG A 132 0.17 -10.61 -6.26
C ARG A 132 0.88 -11.23 -5.06
N ALA A 133 1.12 -10.41 -4.06
CA ALA A 133 1.61 -10.83 -2.76
C ALA A 133 1.00 -9.96 -1.66
N ALA A 134 0.87 -10.54 -0.47
CA ALA A 134 0.58 -9.79 0.75
C ALA A 134 1.88 -9.48 1.48
N LEU A 135 2.06 -8.22 1.87
CA LEU A 135 3.09 -7.76 2.80
C LEU A 135 2.43 -7.52 4.15
N ILE A 136 2.87 -8.26 5.15
CA ILE A 136 2.46 -8.11 6.54
C ILE A 136 3.68 -7.60 7.30
N GLY A 137 3.51 -6.64 8.20
CA GLY A 137 4.61 -6.15 8.99
C GLY A 137 4.20 -5.62 10.34
N GLN A 138 5.18 -5.49 11.22
CA GLN A 138 5.03 -4.89 12.53
C GLN A 138 6.20 -3.95 12.81
N ILE A 139 5.87 -2.76 13.28
CA ILE A 139 6.83 -1.76 13.76
C ILE A 139 6.73 -1.77 15.28
N SER A 140 7.85 -1.90 15.98
CA SER A 140 7.92 -1.79 17.43
C SER A 140 9.06 -0.87 17.84
N ASN A 141 8.88 -0.15 18.95
CA ASN A 141 9.98 0.58 19.58
C ASN A 141 10.65 -0.34 20.61
N HIS A 142 11.91 -0.72 20.37
CA HIS A 142 12.61 -1.64 21.28
C HIS A 142 13.26 -0.91 22.48
N THR A 143 13.37 0.40 22.43
CA THR A 143 13.88 1.22 23.53
C THR A 143 12.78 1.60 24.51
N LEU A 144 11.57 1.85 23.99
CA LEU A 144 10.38 2.24 24.75
C LEU A 144 9.20 1.36 24.31
N PRO A 145 9.07 0.12 24.81
CA PRO A 145 8.06 -0.83 24.33
C PRO A 145 6.61 -0.39 24.55
N GLU A 146 6.34 0.48 25.52
CA GLU A 146 5.01 1.07 25.78
C GLU A 146 4.59 2.15 24.81
N VAL A 147 5.48 2.64 23.94
CA VAL A 147 5.12 3.64 22.94
C VAL A 147 4.28 3.00 21.85
N GLU A 148 3.04 3.46 21.70
CA GLU A 148 2.17 3.03 20.63
C GLU A 148 2.73 3.46 19.27
N MET A 149 2.85 2.49 18.38
CA MET A 149 3.30 2.69 16.99
C MET A 149 2.09 2.79 16.03
N ALA A 150 1.08 3.54 16.47
CA ALA A 150 -0.19 3.74 15.74
C ALA A 150 -0.09 4.82 14.65
N ASP A 151 -0.94 4.67 13.63
CA ASP A 151 -1.13 5.65 12.55
C ASP A 151 0.16 6.04 11.81
N ILE A 152 1.17 5.16 11.85
CA ILE A 152 2.43 5.35 11.12
C ILE A 152 2.17 5.10 9.64
N PRO A 153 2.48 6.08 8.77
CA PRO A 153 2.30 5.89 7.34
C PRO A 153 3.34 4.95 6.75
N ILE A 154 2.87 3.98 5.97
CA ILE A 154 3.70 3.02 5.26
C ILE A 154 3.33 3.06 3.77
N CYS A 155 4.31 3.11 2.88
CA CYS A 155 4.08 2.98 1.47
C CYS A 155 5.09 2.06 0.79
N LEU A 156 4.62 1.35 -0.23
CA LEU A 156 5.44 0.55 -1.13
C LEU A 156 5.67 1.34 -2.41
N ARG A 157 6.91 1.44 -2.85
CA ARG A 157 7.30 2.24 -4.01
C ARG A 157 8.05 1.41 -5.05
N SER A 158 7.77 1.69 -6.32
CA SER A 158 8.59 1.30 -7.46
C SER A 158 9.20 2.57 -8.07
N GLY A 159 10.45 2.86 -7.74
CA GLY A 159 11.08 4.14 -8.11
C GLY A 159 10.34 5.34 -7.50
N LYS A 160 9.73 6.19 -8.34
CA LYS A 160 8.95 7.36 -7.91
C LYS A 160 7.45 7.05 -7.69
N LEU A 161 6.97 5.91 -8.20
CA LEU A 161 5.56 5.53 -8.12
C LEU A 161 5.25 4.87 -6.77
N VAL A 162 4.16 5.28 -6.12
CA VAL A 162 3.58 4.58 -4.97
C VAL A 162 2.65 3.50 -5.50
N VAL A 163 2.94 2.23 -5.18
CA VAL A 163 2.19 1.04 -5.65
C VAL A 163 1.13 0.59 -4.63
N ALA A 164 1.43 0.76 -3.34
CA ALA A 164 0.49 0.49 -2.25
C ALA A 164 0.81 1.38 -1.06
N GLU A 165 -0.20 1.66 -0.23
CA GLU A 165 -0.04 2.47 0.97
C GLU A 165 -1.03 2.04 2.05
N THR A 166 -0.62 2.16 3.32
CA THR A 166 -1.43 1.84 4.49
C THR A 166 -0.92 2.63 5.70
N ILE A 167 -1.55 2.44 6.85
CA ILE A 167 -1.09 2.91 8.15
C ILE A 167 -1.04 1.75 9.14
N SER A 168 -0.18 1.85 10.16
CA SER A 168 -0.15 0.88 11.25
C SER A 168 -1.35 1.04 12.18
N ASN A 169 -1.75 -0.08 12.83
CA ASN A 169 -2.70 -0.06 13.93
C ASN A 169 -2.00 0.29 15.26
N ARG A 170 -2.74 0.27 16.39
CA ARG A 170 -2.19 0.59 17.74
C ARG A 170 -1.02 -0.31 18.16
N PHE A 171 -0.91 -1.51 17.61
CA PHE A 171 0.17 -2.46 17.89
C PHE A 171 1.36 -2.33 16.94
N GLY A 172 1.33 -1.33 16.04
CA GLY A 172 2.33 -1.15 14.99
C GLY A 172 2.19 -2.11 13.82
N GLU A 173 1.13 -2.94 13.77
CA GLU A 173 0.92 -3.90 12.70
C GLU A 173 0.31 -3.22 11.48
N PHE A 174 0.69 -3.70 10.31
CA PHE A 174 0.15 -3.25 9.03
C PHE A 174 0.12 -4.38 8.00
N GLN A 175 -0.76 -4.23 7.03
CA GLN A 175 -0.88 -5.17 5.92
C GLN A 175 -1.21 -4.41 4.63
N MET A 176 -0.68 -4.88 3.50
CA MET A 176 -1.03 -4.40 2.18
C MET A 176 -0.86 -5.50 1.14
N GLU A 177 -1.71 -5.46 0.12
CA GLU A 177 -1.59 -6.30 -1.07
C GLU A 177 -0.94 -5.49 -2.20
N TYR A 178 -0.11 -6.13 -3.01
CA TYR A 178 0.56 -5.48 -4.12
C TYR A 178 0.90 -6.47 -5.23
N GLU A 179 1.13 -5.95 -6.43
CA GLU A 179 1.68 -6.73 -7.53
C GLU A 179 3.21 -6.74 -7.46
N GLN A 180 3.81 -7.93 -7.56
CA GLN A 180 5.26 -8.10 -7.56
C GLN A 180 5.86 -7.65 -8.89
N GLN A 181 6.23 -6.37 -8.98
CA GLN A 181 6.83 -5.79 -10.18
C GLN A 181 8.12 -5.05 -9.86
N GLY A 182 9.15 -5.31 -10.66
CA GLY A 182 10.40 -4.56 -10.61
C GLY A 182 11.11 -4.56 -9.24
N ARG A 183 11.78 -3.46 -8.93
CA ARG A 183 12.45 -3.22 -7.64
C ARG A 183 11.51 -2.45 -6.72
N LEU A 184 11.01 -3.12 -5.71
CA LEU A 184 10.13 -2.52 -4.72
C LEU A 184 10.92 -2.07 -3.49
N GLN A 185 10.48 -0.98 -2.89
CA GLN A 185 11.04 -0.41 -1.68
C GLN A 185 9.92 -0.06 -0.71
N LEU A 186 9.95 -0.65 0.48
CA LEU A 186 9.08 -0.28 1.58
C LEU A 186 9.62 0.99 2.25
N CYS A 187 8.76 1.96 2.47
CA CYS A 187 9.05 3.20 3.17
C CYS A 187 8.12 3.32 4.38
N VAL A 188 8.68 3.46 5.56
CA VAL A 188 7.96 3.71 6.82
C VAL A 188 8.32 5.12 7.28
N TYR A 189 7.31 5.96 7.58
CA TYR A 189 7.50 7.36 7.93
C TYR A 189 7.21 7.60 9.40
N LEU A 190 8.26 7.75 10.18
CA LEU A 190 8.20 8.01 11.62
C LEU A 190 8.10 9.51 11.91
N ASP A 191 7.62 9.86 13.11
CA ASP A 191 7.59 11.22 13.66
C ASP A 191 6.90 12.22 12.71
N GLY A 192 5.73 11.84 12.21
CA GLY A 192 4.99 12.69 11.26
C GLY A 192 5.74 12.93 9.94
N GLY A 193 6.62 12.01 9.54
CA GLY A 193 7.40 12.08 8.32
C GLY A 193 8.80 12.70 8.46
N ALA A 194 9.22 13.09 9.68
CA ALA A 194 10.56 13.64 9.91
C ALA A 194 11.67 12.59 9.75
N ARG A 195 11.41 11.33 10.11
CA ARG A 195 12.31 10.19 9.92
C ARG A 195 11.71 9.19 8.94
N ARG A 196 12.56 8.51 8.15
CA ARG A 196 12.12 7.51 7.17
C ARG A 196 13.01 6.28 7.19
N ILE A 197 12.39 5.12 7.39
CA ILE A 197 13.01 3.81 7.18
C ILE A 197 12.75 3.40 5.73
N GLN A 198 13.77 2.83 5.05
CA GLN A 198 13.67 2.34 3.68
C GLN A 198 14.24 0.94 3.59
N VAL A 199 13.39 -0.04 3.24
CA VAL A 199 13.78 -1.44 3.09
C VAL A 199 13.58 -1.88 1.64
N PRO A 200 14.63 -2.34 0.94
CA PRO A 200 14.44 -2.96 -0.37
C PRO A 200 13.77 -4.33 -0.20
N LEU A 201 12.68 -4.56 -0.93
CA LEU A 201 12.01 -5.86 -0.91
C LEU A 201 12.59 -6.80 -1.95
N LYS A 202 12.74 -8.07 -1.57
CA LYS A 202 13.13 -9.15 -2.48
C LYS A 202 11.94 -9.55 -3.33
N LYS A 203 12.16 -9.82 -4.61
CA LYS A 203 11.15 -10.43 -5.47
C LYS A 203 11.07 -11.91 -5.12
N LEU A 204 9.91 -12.39 -4.69
CA LEU A 204 9.65 -13.80 -4.50
C LEU A 204 9.17 -14.38 -5.82
N VAL A 205 9.99 -15.23 -6.42
CA VAL A 205 9.57 -16.01 -7.59
C VAL A 205 8.89 -17.26 -7.03
N ALA A 206 7.58 -17.37 -7.21
CA ALA A 206 6.88 -18.63 -6.98
C ALA A 206 7.43 -19.64 -8.00
N ASP A 207 8.22 -20.60 -7.54
CA ASP A 207 8.84 -21.61 -8.40
C ASP A 207 7.73 -22.49 -9.00
N LYS A 208 7.43 -22.31 -10.28
CA LYS A 208 6.43 -23.09 -11.03
C LYS A 208 6.82 -24.58 -11.16
N HIS A 209 7.99 -24.97 -10.65
CA HIS A 209 8.59 -26.30 -10.90
C HIS A 209 8.73 -27.19 -9.67
N ALA A 210 8.29 -26.78 -8.48
CA ALA A 210 8.38 -27.63 -7.27
C ALA A 210 7.50 -28.91 -7.30
N GLY A 211 6.73 -29.13 -8.35
CA GLY A 211 5.84 -30.29 -8.50
C GLY A 211 6.29 -31.37 -9.48
N ARG A 212 7.36 -31.19 -10.26
CA ARG A 212 7.73 -32.16 -11.34
C ARG A 212 9.00 -32.99 -11.11
N ASP A 213 9.88 -32.63 -10.22
CA ASP A 213 11.17 -33.34 -10.09
C ASP A 213 11.23 -34.44 -9.02
N ARG A 214 10.10 -34.86 -8.44
CA ARG A 214 10.06 -36.00 -7.48
C ARG A 214 9.65 -37.36 -8.05
N LEU A 215 9.46 -37.48 -9.35
CA LEU A 215 9.11 -38.75 -9.96
C LEU A 215 10.27 -39.48 -10.67
N ASN A 216 11.50 -38.95 -10.66
CA ASN A 216 12.62 -39.54 -11.42
C ASN A 216 13.85 -39.94 -10.59
N ILE A 217 13.77 -40.07 -9.26
CA ILE A 217 14.86 -40.59 -8.42
C ILE A 217 14.48 -42.00 -7.86
N GLY A 218 13.81 -42.81 -8.65
CA GLY A 218 13.34 -44.12 -8.23
C GLY A 218 13.72 -45.29 -9.15
N MET A 219 14.61 -45.13 -10.12
CA MET A 219 15.00 -46.24 -11.00
C MET A 219 16.42 -46.15 -11.53
N ALA A 220 17.43 -46.18 -10.65
CA ALA A 220 18.82 -46.43 -11.04
C ALA A 220 19.62 -47.09 -9.92
N LEU A 221 19.10 -48.19 -9.38
CA LEU A 221 19.90 -49.15 -8.59
C LEU A 221 19.42 -50.56 -8.97
N GLY A 222 20.18 -51.23 -9.83
CA GLY A 222 19.93 -52.68 -10.05
C GLY A 222 20.30 -53.15 -11.45
N LYS A 223 21.57 -53.10 -11.85
CA LYS A 223 22.12 -54.14 -12.76
C LYS A 223 23.60 -54.37 -12.45
N LYS A 224 23.83 -55.23 -11.47
CA LYS A 224 25.04 -56.01 -11.34
C LYS A 224 25.10 -57.01 -12.47
N ARG A 225 26.10 -56.96 -13.33
CA ARG A 225 26.40 -58.07 -14.27
C ARG A 225 27.23 -59.09 -13.51
N PRO A 226 26.93 -60.39 -13.63
CA PRO A 226 27.77 -61.44 -13.13
C PRO A 226 28.81 -61.85 -14.18
N GLY A 227 30.02 -62.11 -13.73
CA GLY A 227 30.92 -63.13 -14.14
C GLY A 227 31.56 -63.04 -15.52
N GLU A 228 32.90 -62.94 -15.48
CA GLU A 228 33.78 -63.73 -16.33
C GLU A 228 35.07 -63.98 -15.57
N ASP A 229 35.13 -65.19 -15.01
CA ASP A 229 36.37 -65.89 -14.72
C ASP A 229 36.95 -66.36 -16.03
N SER A 230 38.24 -66.23 -16.22
CA SER A 230 39.14 -67.25 -16.75
C SER A 230 40.37 -66.63 -17.36
N GLN A 231 41.46 -67.08 -16.83
CA GLN A 231 42.84 -67.23 -17.24
C GLN A 231 43.80 -66.14 -16.82
#